data_cd684043d7ab664452f4ccebbed71af6
#
_entry.id   cd684043d7ab664452f4ccebbed71af6
#
_cell.length_a   1.000
_cell.length_b   1.000
_cell.length_c   1.000
_cell.angle_alpha   90.00
_cell.angle_beta   90.00
_cell.angle_gamma   90.00
#
_symmetry.space_group_name_H-M   'P 1'
#
loop_
_entity.id
_entity.type
_entity.pdbx_description
1 polymer ?
#
loop_
_entity_poly.entity_id
_entity_poly.type
_entity_poly.pdbx_seq_one_letter_code
_entity_poly.pdbx_strand_id
1 'polypeptide(L)'
;MKKTISFLLLLSLFLLGGCSSNKMKDGFYTAEMSDFSHGWKEYLCIMVKNDTIVYAEFNAKDPSGYIKAWDNSYMENMAAVTGTYPNEYTREYVAQLIETQDSQEVDTVSGATTSGVNFQRLSSAVIEQAIKGDSSTVIVESEAE
;
A
#
# COMPACT_ATOMS: atom_id res chain seq x y z
N MET A 1 -10.56 26.22 68.64
CA MET A 1 -10.96 26.49 67.26
C MET A 1 -9.96 25.86 66.31
N LYS A 2 -10.22 24.72 65.77
CA LYS A 2 -9.34 23.99 64.86
C LYS A 2 -9.79 24.25 63.42
N LYS A 3 -8.99 24.96 62.66
CA LYS A 3 -9.23 25.21 61.22
C LYS A 3 -8.72 23.98 60.45
N THR A 4 -9.60 23.18 59.93
CA THR A 4 -9.31 22.09 58.98
C THR A 4 -9.11 22.70 57.62
N ILE A 5 -7.86 22.74 57.16
CA ILE A 5 -7.53 23.09 55.77
C ILE A 5 -7.76 21.83 54.93
N SER A 6 -8.83 21.84 54.15
CA SER A 6 -9.11 20.79 53.16
C SER A 6 -8.19 21.02 51.97
N PHE A 7 -7.18 20.17 51.84
CA PHE A 7 -6.27 20.16 50.70
C PHE A 7 -6.96 19.42 49.54
N LEU A 8 -7.62 20.21 48.70
CA LEU A 8 -8.25 19.68 47.50
C LEU A 8 -7.15 19.40 46.48
N LEU A 9 -6.69 18.14 46.44
CA LEU A 9 -5.77 17.63 45.44
C LEU A 9 -6.47 17.58 44.09
N LEU A 10 -6.30 18.60 43.27
CA LEU A 10 -6.79 18.66 41.90
C LEU A 10 -5.91 17.71 41.06
N LEU A 11 -6.35 16.47 40.98
CA LEU A 11 -5.76 15.48 40.06
C LEU A 11 -6.13 15.89 38.65
N SER A 12 -5.32 16.75 38.03
CA SER A 12 -5.42 17.04 36.61
C SER A 12 -5.01 15.79 35.82
N LEU A 13 -6.00 15.03 35.43
CA LEU A 13 -5.88 13.95 34.45
C LEU A 13 -5.48 14.62 33.13
N PHE A 14 -4.17 14.67 32.84
CA PHE A 14 -3.70 14.94 31.50
C PHE A 14 -4.15 13.79 30.62
N LEU A 15 -5.32 13.95 30.01
CA LEU A 15 -5.69 13.21 28.82
C LEU A 15 -4.69 13.59 27.74
N LEU A 16 -3.59 12.86 27.65
CA LEU A 16 -2.77 12.80 26.46
C LEU A 16 -3.66 12.17 25.36
N GLY A 17 -4.52 13.01 24.81
CA GLY A 17 -5.13 12.74 23.54
C GLY A 17 -3.99 12.65 22.53
N GLY A 18 -3.51 11.44 22.30
CA GLY A 18 -2.63 11.17 21.18
C GLY A 18 -3.42 11.54 19.93
N CYS A 19 -3.17 12.71 19.37
CA CYS A 19 -3.50 12.99 17.99
C CYS A 19 -2.78 11.92 17.20
N SER A 20 -3.50 10.88 16.78
CA SER A 20 -3.04 9.95 15.75
C SER A 20 -2.82 10.82 14.52
N SER A 21 -1.57 11.17 14.27
CA SER A 21 -1.18 11.86 13.06
C SER A 21 -1.46 10.90 11.91
N ASN A 22 -2.37 11.25 11.01
CA ASN A 22 -2.61 10.50 9.76
C ASN A 22 -1.45 10.65 8.77
N LYS A 23 -0.33 11.19 9.22
CA LYS A 23 0.85 11.39 8.40
C LYS A 23 1.66 10.11 8.28
N MET A 24 2.08 9.82 7.08
CA MET A 24 3.00 8.75 6.79
C MET A 24 4.39 9.07 7.34
N LYS A 25 5.05 8.07 7.90
CA LYS A 25 6.43 8.18 8.38
C LYS A 25 7.40 7.82 7.27
N ASP A 26 8.56 8.45 7.27
CA ASP A 26 9.63 8.16 6.31
C ASP A 26 10.06 6.70 6.41
N GLY A 27 10.22 6.04 5.25
CA GLY A 27 10.63 4.64 5.20
C GLY A 27 10.21 3.93 3.93
N PHE A 28 10.55 2.63 3.87
CA PHE A 28 10.08 1.70 2.86
C PHE A 28 9.00 0.81 3.46
N TYR A 29 7.91 0.62 2.73
CA TYR A 29 6.78 -0.19 3.15
C TYR A 29 6.35 -1.11 2.02
N THR A 30 6.09 -2.36 2.35
CA THR A 30 5.76 -3.39 1.36
C THR A 30 4.47 -4.10 1.72
N ALA A 31 3.61 -4.30 0.74
CA ALA A 31 2.46 -5.19 0.80
C ALA A 31 2.56 -6.25 -0.30
N GLU A 32 2.10 -7.45 -0.03
CA GLU A 32 1.95 -8.50 -1.04
C GLU A 32 0.64 -9.26 -0.85
N MET A 33 0.12 -9.81 -1.95
CA MET A 33 -1.07 -10.66 -1.90
C MET A 33 -0.75 -11.96 -1.15
N SER A 34 -1.75 -12.59 -0.50
CA SER A 34 -1.55 -13.86 0.22
C SER A 34 -1.23 -15.00 -0.72
N ASP A 35 -1.89 -15.06 -1.88
CA ASP A 35 -1.84 -16.19 -2.79
C ASP A 35 -1.37 -15.84 -4.19
N PHE A 36 -1.00 -16.88 -4.93
CA PHE A 36 -0.69 -16.79 -6.36
C PHE A 36 -1.98 -16.91 -7.18
N SER A 37 -2.22 -15.95 -8.07
CA SER A 37 -3.25 -16.03 -9.09
C SER A 37 -2.60 -16.26 -10.46
N HIS A 38 -3.03 -17.30 -11.18
CA HIS A 38 -2.45 -17.70 -12.48
C HIS A 38 -0.91 -17.81 -12.46
N GLY A 39 -0.36 -18.27 -11.34
CA GLY A 39 1.08 -18.46 -11.14
C GLY A 39 1.85 -17.21 -10.70
N TRP A 40 1.19 -16.08 -10.50
CA TRP A 40 1.79 -14.80 -10.13
C TRP A 40 1.24 -14.27 -8.81
N LYS A 41 2.11 -13.75 -7.95
CA LYS A 41 1.75 -13.06 -6.71
C LYS A 41 2.16 -11.59 -6.79
N GLU A 42 1.17 -10.70 -6.73
CA GLU A 42 1.37 -9.26 -6.84
C GLU A 42 1.88 -8.66 -5.53
N TYR A 43 2.73 -7.65 -5.65
CA TYR A 43 3.28 -6.89 -4.53
C TYR A 43 3.41 -5.41 -4.90
N LEU A 44 3.39 -4.57 -3.88
CA LEU A 44 3.66 -3.14 -3.96
C LEU A 44 4.66 -2.75 -2.88
N CYS A 45 5.74 -2.07 -3.27
CA CYS A 45 6.65 -1.40 -2.35
C CYS A 45 6.58 0.10 -2.58
N ILE A 46 6.50 0.88 -1.51
CA ILE A 46 6.57 2.35 -1.57
C ILE A 46 7.72 2.88 -0.74
N MET A 47 8.27 4.02 -1.15
CA MET A 47 9.16 4.85 -0.33
C MET A 47 8.43 6.14 0.04
N VAL A 48 8.35 6.41 1.34
CA VAL A 48 7.78 7.64 1.87
C VAL A 48 8.88 8.55 2.36
N LYS A 49 8.77 9.84 2.03
CA LYS A 49 9.63 10.89 2.53
C LYS A 49 8.82 12.18 2.75
N ASN A 50 8.92 12.74 3.96
CA ASN A 50 8.19 13.95 4.34
C ASN A 50 6.67 13.83 4.08
N ASP A 51 6.05 12.73 4.54
CA ASP A 51 4.61 12.49 4.38
C ASP A 51 4.15 12.36 2.90
N THR A 52 5.05 11.99 2.01
CA THR A 52 4.78 11.89 0.57
C THR A 52 5.37 10.60 0.02
N ILE A 53 4.61 9.88 -0.79
CA ILE A 53 5.09 8.73 -1.55
C ILE A 53 5.95 9.27 -2.70
N VAL A 54 7.27 9.05 -2.60
CA VAL A 54 8.23 9.56 -3.59
C VAL A 54 8.69 8.50 -4.59
N TYR A 55 8.40 7.24 -4.32
CA TYR A 55 8.71 6.10 -5.17
C TYR A 55 7.71 4.99 -4.91
N ALA A 56 7.34 4.25 -5.93
CA ALA A 56 6.57 3.02 -5.83
C ALA A 56 7.03 2.01 -6.88
N GLU A 57 6.95 0.72 -6.53
CA GLU A 57 7.14 -0.40 -7.44
C GLU A 57 5.98 -1.38 -7.26
N PHE A 58 5.20 -1.54 -8.31
CA PHE A 58 4.15 -2.56 -8.40
C PHE A 58 4.52 -3.60 -9.44
N ASN A 59 4.52 -4.86 -9.06
CA ASN A 59 4.81 -5.96 -9.96
C ASN A 59 4.23 -7.29 -9.42
N ALA A 60 4.54 -8.38 -10.08
CA ALA A 60 4.22 -9.72 -9.61
C ALA A 60 5.42 -10.65 -9.76
N LYS A 61 5.52 -11.65 -8.89
CA LYS A 61 6.57 -12.67 -8.90
C LYS A 61 5.96 -14.07 -8.94
N ASP A 62 6.61 -14.99 -9.61
CA ASP A 62 6.29 -16.41 -9.55
C ASP A 62 6.86 -17.07 -8.28
N PRO A 63 6.59 -18.36 -7.99
CA PRO A 63 7.16 -19.04 -6.84
C PRO A 63 8.70 -19.12 -6.80
N SER A 64 9.38 -18.92 -7.95
CA SER A 64 10.85 -18.87 -8.02
C SER A 64 11.40 -17.46 -7.76
N GLY A 65 10.53 -16.45 -7.70
CA GLY A 65 10.90 -15.05 -7.59
C GLY A 65 11.13 -14.35 -8.93
N TYR A 66 10.85 -15.01 -10.06
CA TYR A 66 10.93 -14.38 -11.37
C TYR A 66 9.84 -13.32 -11.52
N ILE A 67 10.20 -12.17 -12.05
CA ILE A 67 9.33 -10.99 -12.15
C ILE A 67 8.50 -11.04 -13.43
N LYS A 68 7.18 -10.88 -13.29
CA LYS A 68 6.20 -10.94 -14.39
C LYS A 68 6.53 -9.96 -15.53
N ALA A 69 6.95 -8.75 -15.18
CA ALA A 69 7.33 -7.73 -16.16
C ALA A 69 8.62 -8.05 -16.94
N TRP A 70 9.31 -9.16 -16.65
CA TRP A 70 10.46 -9.66 -17.40
C TRP A 70 10.09 -10.82 -18.35
N ASP A 71 8.87 -11.34 -18.25
CA ASP A 71 8.36 -12.42 -19.10
C ASP A 71 7.86 -11.85 -20.45
N ASN A 72 8.75 -11.84 -21.44
CA ASN A 72 8.45 -11.30 -22.76
C ASN A 72 7.30 -12.08 -23.44
N SER A 73 7.25 -13.40 -23.28
CA SER A 73 6.19 -14.21 -23.87
C SER A 73 4.84 -13.91 -23.24
N TYR A 74 4.81 -13.71 -21.92
CA TYR A 74 3.59 -13.29 -21.22
C TYR A 74 3.12 -11.91 -21.71
N MET A 75 4.05 -10.95 -21.82
CA MET A 75 3.73 -9.59 -22.29
C MET A 75 3.16 -9.58 -23.71
N GLU A 76 3.80 -10.31 -24.64
CA GLU A 76 3.33 -10.41 -26.03
C GLU A 76 1.92 -11.03 -26.13
N ASN A 77 1.68 -12.12 -25.39
CA ASN A 77 0.40 -12.80 -25.37
C ASN A 77 -0.70 -11.92 -24.74
N MET A 78 -0.40 -11.26 -23.63
CA MET A 78 -1.36 -10.39 -22.97
C MET A 78 -1.69 -9.17 -23.84
N ALA A 79 -0.69 -8.49 -24.40
CA ALA A 79 -0.88 -7.33 -25.27
C ALA A 79 -1.77 -7.66 -26.48
N ALA A 80 -1.61 -8.86 -27.07
CA ALA A 80 -2.40 -9.29 -28.20
C ALA A 80 -3.89 -9.50 -27.86
N VAL A 81 -4.20 -9.87 -26.61
CA VAL A 81 -5.58 -10.20 -26.17
C VAL A 81 -6.26 -9.00 -25.51
N THR A 82 -5.55 -8.26 -24.66
CA THR A 82 -6.12 -7.23 -23.79
C THR A 82 -5.76 -5.81 -24.19
N GLY A 83 -4.79 -5.62 -25.06
CA GLY A 83 -4.28 -4.31 -25.49
C GLY A 83 -3.35 -3.64 -24.49
N THR A 84 -3.05 -4.29 -23.36
CA THR A 84 -2.06 -3.83 -22.37
C THR A 84 -1.17 -4.99 -21.90
N TYR A 85 -0.11 -4.70 -21.16
CA TYR A 85 0.85 -5.70 -20.67
C TYR A 85 1.54 -5.23 -19.38
N PRO A 86 2.17 -6.15 -18.61
CA PRO A 86 2.70 -5.83 -17.29
C PRO A 86 3.58 -4.57 -17.21
N ASN A 87 4.52 -4.38 -18.12
CA ASN A 87 5.39 -3.20 -18.13
C ASN A 87 4.66 -1.87 -18.39
N GLU A 88 3.48 -1.91 -18.97
CA GLU A 88 2.65 -0.74 -19.22
C GLU A 88 1.76 -0.45 -18.02
N TYR A 89 0.84 -1.37 -17.69
CA TYR A 89 -0.15 -1.11 -16.65
C TYR A 89 0.45 -0.93 -15.24
N THR A 90 1.54 -1.63 -14.92
CA THR A 90 2.16 -1.46 -13.59
C THR A 90 2.73 -0.05 -13.40
N ARG A 91 3.32 0.53 -14.46
CA ARG A 91 3.83 1.90 -14.45
C ARG A 91 2.71 2.93 -14.40
N GLU A 92 1.61 2.67 -15.08
CA GLU A 92 0.46 3.57 -15.08
C GLU A 92 -0.18 3.64 -13.68
N TYR A 93 -0.39 2.51 -13.02
CA TYR A 93 -0.87 2.48 -11.64
C TYR A 93 0.06 3.20 -10.67
N VAL A 94 1.36 2.96 -10.78
CA VAL A 94 2.37 3.65 -9.95
C VAL A 94 2.36 5.16 -10.19
N ALA A 95 2.27 5.61 -11.45
CA ALA A 95 2.22 7.03 -11.77
C ALA A 95 1.00 7.71 -11.14
N GLN A 96 -0.18 7.10 -11.24
CA GLN A 96 -1.41 7.60 -10.63
C GLN A 96 -1.28 7.69 -9.09
N LEU A 97 -0.74 6.67 -8.42
CA LEU A 97 -0.55 6.68 -6.97
C LEU A 97 0.41 7.79 -6.52
N ILE A 98 1.49 8.01 -7.25
CA ILE A 98 2.45 9.09 -6.93
C ILE A 98 1.83 10.46 -7.16
N GLU A 99 0.99 10.62 -8.19
CA GLU A 99 0.31 11.87 -8.48
C GLU A 99 -0.79 12.20 -7.45
N THR A 100 -1.64 11.22 -7.16
CA THR A 100 -2.81 11.42 -6.28
C THR A 100 -2.47 11.30 -4.80
N GLN A 101 -1.46 10.49 -4.44
CA GLN A 101 -1.13 10.12 -3.06
C GLN A 101 -2.28 9.38 -2.33
N ASP A 102 -3.27 8.90 -3.08
CA ASP A 102 -4.48 8.24 -2.57
C ASP A 102 -4.79 6.97 -3.37
N SER A 103 -4.90 5.84 -2.66
CA SER A 103 -5.25 4.55 -3.26
C SER A 103 -6.64 4.53 -3.91
N GLN A 104 -7.57 5.37 -3.45
CA GLN A 104 -8.95 5.41 -3.95
C GLN A 104 -9.09 6.22 -5.23
N GLU A 105 -8.11 7.07 -5.53
CA GLU A 105 -8.09 7.91 -6.73
C GLU A 105 -7.31 7.29 -7.90
N VAL A 106 -6.97 5.99 -7.79
CA VAL A 106 -6.31 5.25 -8.87
C VAL A 106 -7.35 4.61 -9.76
N ASP A 107 -7.41 5.05 -11.01
CA ASP A 107 -8.32 4.52 -12.02
C ASP A 107 -7.82 3.18 -12.58
N THR A 108 -8.76 2.32 -12.93
CA THR A 108 -8.45 1.01 -13.52
C THR A 108 -7.99 1.12 -14.97
N VAL A 109 -6.86 0.48 -15.28
CA VAL A 109 -6.37 0.34 -16.66
C VAL A 109 -7.17 -0.73 -17.40
N SER A 110 -7.69 -0.39 -18.57
CA SER A 110 -8.43 -1.33 -19.41
C SER A 110 -7.58 -2.54 -19.77
N GLY A 111 -8.11 -3.75 -19.60
CA GLY A 111 -7.38 -5.01 -19.81
C GLY A 111 -6.52 -5.47 -18.63
N ALA A 112 -6.40 -4.68 -17.56
CA ALA A 112 -5.68 -5.03 -16.33
C ALA A 112 -6.53 -4.83 -15.06
N THR A 113 -7.84 -5.05 -15.15
CA THR A 113 -8.82 -4.75 -14.08
C THR A 113 -8.50 -5.47 -12.77
N THR A 114 -8.21 -6.77 -12.82
CA THR A 114 -7.87 -7.57 -11.61
C THR A 114 -6.63 -7.00 -10.93
N SER A 115 -5.57 -6.71 -11.68
CA SER A 115 -4.36 -6.07 -11.14
C SER A 115 -4.66 -4.67 -10.57
N GLY A 116 -5.61 -3.92 -11.15
CA GLY A 116 -6.05 -2.63 -10.64
C GLY A 116 -6.73 -2.73 -9.28
N VAL A 117 -7.64 -3.69 -9.10
CA VAL A 117 -8.28 -3.95 -7.80
C VAL A 117 -7.23 -4.34 -6.76
N ASN A 118 -6.32 -5.25 -7.09
CA ASN A 118 -5.24 -5.64 -6.18
C ASN A 118 -4.30 -4.48 -5.88
N PHE A 119 -3.97 -3.65 -6.87
CA PHE A 119 -3.16 -2.45 -6.66
C PHE A 119 -3.79 -1.48 -5.65
N GLN A 120 -5.08 -1.19 -5.75
CA GLN A 120 -5.79 -0.33 -4.79
C GLN A 120 -5.75 -0.92 -3.38
N ARG A 121 -5.95 -2.24 -3.23
CA ARG A 121 -5.91 -2.94 -1.93
C ARG A 121 -4.50 -2.93 -1.33
N LEU A 122 -3.48 -3.22 -2.14
CA LEU A 122 -2.07 -3.16 -1.73
C LEU A 122 -1.67 -1.72 -1.35
N SER A 123 -2.11 -0.73 -2.13
CA SER A 123 -1.84 0.70 -1.86
C SER A 123 -2.46 1.15 -0.54
N SER A 124 -3.71 0.80 -0.27
CA SER A 124 -4.35 1.07 1.03
C SER A 124 -3.55 0.47 2.18
N ALA A 125 -3.14 -0.79 2.05
CA ALA A 125 -2.42 -1.50 3.10
C ALA A 125 -1.03 -0.89 3.38
N VAL A 126 -0.25 -0.54 2.36
CA VAL A 126 1.09 0.07 2.58
C VAL A 126 0.98 1.50 3.12
N ILE A 127 -0.03 2.27 2.73
CA ILE A 127 -0.28 3.61 3.29
C ILE A 127 -0.61 3.52 4.77
N GLU A 128 -1.46 2.57 5.19
CA GLU A 128 -1.73 2.32 6.60
C GLU A 128 -0.48 1.92 7.38
N GLN A 129 0.39 1.05 6.81
CA GLN A 129 1.67 0.70 7.42
C GLN A 129 2.58 1.92 7.56
N ALA A 130 2.63 2.78 6.55
CA ALA A 130 3.40 4.00 6.58
C ALA A 130 2.91 4.98 7.67
N ILE A 131 1.60 5.12 7.87
CA ILE A 131 1.01 5.92 8.95
C ILE A 131 1.40 5.35 10.32
N LYS A 132 1.35 4.02 10.49
CA LYS A 132 1.80 3.34 11.72
C LYS A 132 3.33 3.43 11.90
N GLY A 133 4.09 3.52 10.80
CA GLY A 133 5.55 3.41 10.76
C GLY A 133 6.03 1.99 10.99
N ASP A 134 5.23 1.02 10.59
CA ASP A 134 5.54 -0.40 10.65
C ASP A 134 6.09 -0.86 9.29
N SER A 135 7.38 -1.16 9.23
CA SER A 135 8.08 -1.58 8.01
C SER A 135 8.00 -3.09 7.74
N SER A 136 7.26 -3.84 8.55
CA SER A 136 7.00 -5.25 8.23
C SER A 136 6.17 -5.37 6.97
N THR A 137 6.39 -6.41 6.16
CA THR A 137 5.57 -6.67 4.98
C THR A 137 4.15 -7.04 5.41
N VAL A 138 3.17 -6.30 4.93
CA VAL A 138 1.76 -6.62 5.16
C VAL A 138 1.24 -7.58 4.09
N ILE A 139 0.54 -8.62 4.53
CA ILE A 139 -0.11 -9.58 3.64
C ILE A 139 -1.57 -9.16 3.45
N VAL A 140 -1.97 -9.00 2.20
CA VAL A 140 -3.34 -8.67 1.79
C VAL A 140 -4.00 -9.94 1.28
N GLU A 141 -5.08 -10.36 1.90
CA GLU A 141 -5.79 -11.57 1.51
C GLU A 141 -6.26 -11.51 0.05
N SER A 142 -5.95 -12.55 -0.71
CA SER A 142 -6.45 -12.67 -2.08
C SER A 142 -7.94 -12.98 -2.09
N GLU A 143 -8.68 -12.49 -3.08
CA GLU A 143 -10.07 -12.89 -3.26
C GLU A 143 -10.11 -14.32 -3.79
N ALA A 144 -11.07 -15.12 -3.29
CA ALA A 144 -11.30 -16.47 -3.82
C ALA A 144 -11.73 -16.36 -5.29
N GLU A 145 -11.05 -17.09 -6.17
CA GLU A 145 -11.43 -17.25 -7.59
C GLU A 145 -12.70 -18.09 -7.74
#